data_8f541b54a6280f5dc43d4dc1a7e06098
#
_entry.id   8f541b54a6280f5dc43d4dc1a7e06098
#
_cell.length_a   1.000
_cell.length_b   1.000
_cell.length_c   1.000
_cell.angle_alpha   90.00
_cell.angle_beta   90.00
_cell.angle_gamma   90.00
#
_symmetry.space_group_name_H-M   'P 1'
#
loop_
_entity.id
_entity.type
_entity.pdbx_description
1 polymer ?
#
loop_
_entity_poly.entity_id
_entity_poly.type
_entity_poly.pdbx_seq_one_letter_code
_entity_poly.pdbx_strand_id
1 'polypeptide(L)'
;MGIRYQPAQDSIFKPIYSEYSLTYMTEDEFNYGICGVYCGQCPNGNGRVEYAAGELKRMVDTTRYGWVEDVVDSFSFKEFRKGLEWFSSYKCPSCLNMEEAHCKNWGCAKEKGLKSCLQCDEYLTCEHTEYVRDVYPFVVENYERVKQVGLRKHLEEEEERAKAGVDLMGHLERRYCKTVKL
;
A
#
# COMPACT_ATOMS: atom_id res chain seq x y z
N MET A 1 5.24 25.61 -32.20
CA MET A 1 4.12 24.67 -32.19
C MET A 1 4.18 23.91 -30.88
N GLY A 2 3.30 24.28 -29.93
CA GLY A 2 3.25 23.64 -28.60
C GLY A 2 2.38 22.41 -28.65
N ILE A 3 2.94 21.26 -28.35
CA ILE A 3 2.20 19.99 -28.18
C ILE A 3 1.47 20.10 -26.85
N ARG A 4 0.15 20.24 -26.85
CA ARG A 4 -0.67 20.14 -25.65
C ARG A 4 -0.80 18.65 -25.31
N TYR A 5 -0.24 18.26 -24.19
CA TYR A 5 -0.45 16.96 -23.59
C TYR A 5 -1.87 16.91 -23.03
N GLN A 6 -2.76 16.12 -23.61
CA GLN A 6 -4.02 15.76 -23.00
C GLN A 6 -3.81 14.46 -22.22
N PRO A 7 -4.04 14.43 -20.91
CA PRO A 7 -4.00 13.16 -20.16
C PRO A 7 -5.16 12.28 -20.65
N ALA A 8 -4.84 11.06 -21.04
CA ALA A 8 -5.83 10.04 -21.39
C ALA A 8 -6.72 9.75 -20.16
N GLN A 9 -8.00 10.05 -20.29
CA GLN A 9 -9.04 9.76 -19.31
C GLN A 9 -9.57 8.32 -19.46
N ASP A 10 -8.69 7.34 -19.46
CA ASP A 10 -9.13 5.95 -19.32
C ASP A 10 -8.21 5.27 -18.32
N SER A 11 -8.72 5.06 -17.11
CA SER A 11 -8.05 4.28 -16.09
C SER A 11 -8.00 2.82 -16.56
N ILE A 12 -6.86 2.43 -17.13
CA ILE A 12 -6.56 1.05 -17.56
C ILE A 12 -6.48 0.09 -16.34
N PHE A 13 -6.60 0.60 -15.13
CA PHE A 13 -6.63 -0.20 -13.92
C PHE A 13 -8.03 -0.71 -13.62
N LYS A 14 -8.45 -1.80 -14.26
CA LYS A 14 -9.48 -2.65 -13.68
C LYS A 14 -8.83 -3.42 -12.52
N PRO A 15 -9.38 -3.35 -11.31
CA PRO A 15 -8.91 -4.20 -10.21
C PRO A 15 -9.03 -5.67 -10.64
N ILE A 16 -7.98 -6.46 -10.39
CA ILE A 16 -7.91 -7.91 -10.67
C ILE A 16 -8.75 -8.67 -9.63
N TYR A 17 -9.88 -8.12 -9.21
CA TYR A 17 -10.76 -8.80 -8.28
C TYR A 17 -11.89 -9.46 -9.06
N SER A 18 -11.86 -10.80 -9.10
CA SER A 18 -13.01 -11.60 -9.50
C SER A 18 -14.17 -11.34 -8.54
N GLU A 19 -15.39 -11.32 -9.07
CA GLU A 19 -16.64 -11.22 -8.31
C GLU A 19 -16.79 -12.41 -7.33
N TYR A 20 -16.16 -12.32 -6.15
CA TYR A 20 -16.44 -13.20 -5.05
C TYR A 20 -17.47 -12.53 -4.13
N SER A 21 -18.55 -13.26 -3.88
CA SER A 21 -19.64 -12.86 -2.99
C SER A 21 -19.12 -12.59 -1.57
N LEU A 22 -19.22 -11.35 -1.09
CA LEU A 22 -18.78 -10.88 0.24
C LEU A 22 -19.57 -11.50 1.41
N THR A 23 -20.59 -12.31 1.14
CA THR A 23 -21.60 -12.67 2.14
C THR A 23 -21.11 -13.65 3.22
N TYR A 24 -19.91 -14.24 3.11
CA TYR A 24 -19.40 -15.25 4.03
C TYR A 24 -17.93 -15.16 4.39
N MET A 25 -17.24 -14.03 4.10
CA MET A 25 -15.82 -13.89 4.46
C MET A 25 -15.66 -13.75 5.97
N THR A 26 -14.73 -14.52 6.53
CA THR A 26 -14.26 -14.34 7.91
C THR A 26 -13.23 -13.20 7.95
N GLU A 27 -12.93 -12.65 9.15
CA GLU A 27 -11.90 -11.60 9.27
C GLU A 27 -10.52 -12.04 8.74
N ASP A 28 -10.25 -13.35 8.78
CA ASP A 28 -8.98 -13.94 8.35
C ASP A 28 -8.85 -14.02 6.80
N GLU A 29 -9.95 -13.78 6.06
CA GLU A 29 -9.96 -13.75 4.60
C GLU A 29 -9.68 -12.35 4.02
N PHE A 30 -9.72 -11.32 4.85
CA PHE A 30 -9.33 -9.96 4.44
C PHE A 30 -7.82 -9.77 4.52
N ASN A 31 -7.26 -9.10 3.53
CA ASN A 31 -5.84 -8.76 3.50
C ASN A 31 -5.62 -7.37 4.11
N TYR A 32 -5.24 -7.32 5.37
CA TYR A 32 -5.01 -6.07 6.09
C TYR A 32 -3.73 -6.10 6.93
N GLY A 33 -3.18 -4.91 7.18
CA GLY A 33 -2.07 -4.72 8.11
C GLY A 33 -2.56 -4.71 9.56
N ILE A 34 -1.87 -5.43 10.43
CA ILE A 34 -2.21 -5.52 11.86
C ILE A 34 -2.33 -4.14 12.53
N CYS A 35 -1.61 -3.15 12.01
CA CYS A 35 -1.58 -1.77 12.53
C CYS A 35 -2.72 -0.87 12.03
N GLY A 36 -3.62 -1.36 11.18
CA GLY A 36 -4.81 -0.63 10.72
C GLY A 36 -4.77 -0.12 9.28
N VAL A 37 -3.72 -0.44 8.52
CA VAL A 37 -3.65 -0.16 7.07
C VAL A 37 -4.34 -1.28 6.30
N TYR A 38 -5.26 -0.96 5.39
CA TYR A 38 -5.89 -1.94 4.53
C TYR A 38 -5.01 -2.24 3.30
N CYS A 39 -4.61 -3.50 3.12
CA CYS A 39 -3.65 -3.89 2.09
C CYS A 39 -4.21 -3.72 0.67
N GLY A 40 -5.52 -3.86 0.46
CA GLY A 40 -6.16 -3.64 -0.83
C GLY A 40 -6.03 -2.21 -1.36
N GLN A 41 -5.84 -1.23 -0.47
CA GLN A 41 -5.59 0.17 -0.81
C GLN A 41 -4.09 0.51 -0.83
N CYS A 42 -3.22 -0.35 -0.28
CA CYS A 42 -1.78 -0.13 -0.21
C CYS A 42 -1.12 -0.47 -1.55
N PRO A 43 -0.30 0.43 -2.15
CA PRO A 43 0.37 0.17 -3.42
C PRO A 43 1.25 -1.08 -3.44
N ASN A 44 1.84 -1.44 -2.30
CA ASN A 44 2.59 -2.69 -2.15
C ASN A 44 1.65 -3.90 -2.01
N GLY A 45 0.56 -3.75 -1.24
CA GLY A 45 -0.37 -4.84 -0.96
C GLY A 45 -1.25 -5.20 -2.16
N ASN A 46 -1.60 -4.22 -3.00
CA ASN A 46 -2.45 -4.41 -4.19
C ASN A 46 -1.66 -4.63 -5.50
N GLY A 47 -0.32 -4.76 -5.43
CA GLY A 47 0.54 -5.06 -6.58
C GLY A 47 0.85 -3.87 -7.51
N ARG A 48 0.41 -2.64 -7.20
CA ARG A 48 0.66 -1.47 -8.06
C ARG A 48 2.14 -1.12 -8.18
N VAL A 49 2.92 -1.30 -7.11
CA VAL A 49 4.39 -1.06 -7.15
C VAL A 49 5.06 -2.08 -8.06
N GLU A 50 4.73 -3.37 -7.92
CA GLU A 50 5.23 -4.45 -8.79
C GLU A 50 4.92 -4.16 -10.26
N TYR A 51 3.66 -3.84 -10.56
CA TYR A 51 3.22 -3.50 -11.90
C TYR A 51 3.94 -2.28 -12.48
N ALA A 52 4.00 -1.18 -11.76
CA ALA A 52 4.63 0.05 -12.23
C ALA A 52 6.15 -0.14 -12.51
N ALA A 53 6.83 -0.85 -11.61
CA ALA A 53 8.24 -1.19 -11.80
C ALA A 53 8.45 -2.13 -12.99
N GLY A 54 7.57 -3.11 -13.18
CA GLY A 54 7.58 -4.03 -14.32
C GLY A 54 7.39 -3.30 -15.65
N GLU A 55 6.43 -2.37 -15.73
CA GLU A 55 6.22 -1.56 -16.92
C GLU A 55 7.41 -0.64 -17.21
N LEU A 56 7.96 0.03 -16.19
CA LEU A 56 9.15 0.86 -16.37
C LEU A 56 10.35 0.02 -16.81
N LYS A 57 10.57 -1.15 -16.19
CA LYS A 57 11.61 -2.10 -16.57
C LYS A 57 11.47 -2.52 -18.05
N ARG A 58 10.26 -2.88 -18.46
CA ARG A 58 9.97 -3.27 -19.85
C ARG A 58 10.31 -2.14 -20.83
N MET A 59 9.91 -0.90 -20.52
CA MET A 59 10.23 0.26 -21.35
C MET A 59 11.74 0.50 -21.42
N VAL A 60 12.43 0.47 -20.30
CA VAL A 60 13.89 0.67 -20.21
C VAL A 60 14.66 -0.40 -20.99
N ASP A 61 14.28 -1.66 -20.86
CA ASP A 61 14.93 -2.78 -21.56
C ASP A 61 14.68 -2.72 -23.08
N THR A 62 13.47 -2.31 -23.51
CA THR A 62 13.11 -2.19 -24.92
C THR A 62 13.84 -1.04 -25.61
N THR A 63 13.99 0.07 -24.94
CA THR A 63 14.56 1.31 -25.51
C THR A 63 16.07 1.41 -25.39
N ARG A 64 16.73 0.43 -24.77
CA ARG A 64 18.19 0.28 -24.68
C ARG A 64 18.90 1.50 -24.09
N TYR A 65 18.45 1.96 -22.92
CA TYR A 65 19.03 3.10 -22.18
C TYR A 65 20.46 2.89 -21.65
N GLY A 66 21.17 1.80 -22.01
CA GLY A 66 22.53 1.50 -21.51
C GLY A 66 23.55 2.63 -21.73
N TRP A 67 23.36 3.46 -22.76
CA TRP A 67 24.21 4.63 -23.04
C TRP A 67 24.18 5.71 -21.95
N VAL A 68 23.20 5.67 -21.04
CA VAL A 68 23.09 6.66 -19.95
C VAL A 68 24.32 6.61 -19.03
N GLU A 69 24.92 5.44 -18.80
CA GLU A 69 26.14 5.32 -17.98
C GLU A 69 27.34 6.02 -18.60
N ASP A 70 27.35 6.21 -19.93
CA ASP A 70 28.44 6.87 -20.65
C ASP A 70 28.35 8.40 -20.57
N VAL A 71 27.20 8.96 -20.18
CA VAL A 71 26.95 10.42 -20.25
C VAL A 71 26.49 11.03 -18.92
N VAL A 72 26.20 10.23 -17.91
CA VAL A 72 25.68 10.67 -16.60
C VAL A 72 26.49 10.07 -15.46
N ASP A 73 27.51 10.82 -15.00
CA ASP A 73 28.43 10.35 -13.95
C ASP A 73 27.78 10.16 -12.56
N SER A 74 26.70 10.89 -12.29
CA SER A 74 26.01 10.85 -10.99
C SER A 74 24.97 9.75 -10.84
N PHE A 75 24.82 8.89 -11.85
CA PHE A 75 23.77 7.88 -11.89
C PHE A 75 24.28 6.53 -12.42
N SER A 76 24.18 5.48 -11.60
CA SER A 76 24.47 4.12 -12.05
C SER A 76 23.23 3.45 -12.63
N PHE A 77 23.17 3.36 -13.95
CA PHE A 77 22.10 2.68 -14.67
C PHE A 77 22.02 1.19 -14.32
N LYS A 78 23.17 0.57 -14.06
CA LYS A 78 23.25 -0.83 -13.63
C LYS A 78 22.55 -1.05 -12.28
N GLU A 79 22.80 -0.21 -11.29
CA GLU A 79 22.14 -0.31 -9.98
C GLU A 79 20.66 0.05 -10.05
N PHE A 80 20.30 1.03 -10.87
CA PHE A 80 18.89 1.34 -11.15
C PHE A 80 18.14 0.13 -11.74
N ARG A 81 18.73 -0.56 -12.73
CA ARG A 81 18.11 -1.78 -13.30
C ARG A 81 17.94 -2.88 -12.27
N LYS A 82 18.89 -3.08 -11.37
CA LYS A 82 18.74 -4.04 -10.25
C LYS A 82 17.59 -3.65 -9.34
N GLY A 83 17.45 -2.36 -9.03
CA GLY A 83 16.32 -1.85 -8.26
C GLY A 83 14.98 -2.12 -8.94
N LEU A 84 14.87 -1.84 -10.25
CA LEU A 84 13.66 -2.15 -11.03
C LEU A 84 13.35 -3.66 -11.05
N GLU A 85 14.36 -4.51 -11.19
CA GLU A 85 14.22 -5.96 -11.13
C GLU A 85 13.65 -6.39 -9.78
N TRP A 86 14.21 -5.87 -8.68
CA TRP A 86 13.74 -6.18 -7.34
C TRP A 86 12.28 -5.73 -7.14
N PHE A 87 11.94 -4.48 -7.47
CA PHE A 87 10.57 -3.97 -7.31
C PHE A 87 9.56 -4.66 -8.22
N SER A 88 9.96 -5.08 -9.45
CA SER A 88 9.08 -5.78 -10.38
C SER A 88 8.79 -7.24 -9.98
N SER A 89 9.57 -7.79 -9.06
CA SER A 89 9.39 -9.14 -8.53
C SER A 89 8.93 -9.15 -7.06
N TYR A 90 8.94 -7.98 -6.39
CA TYR A 90 8.60 -7.87 -4.99
C TYR A 90 7.10 -8.06 -4.76
N LYS A 91 6.76 -9.01 -3.91
CA LYS A 91 5.40 -9.22 -3.40
C LYS A 91 5.38 -8.98 -1.90
N CYS A 92 4.51 -8.06 -1.47
CA CYS A 92 4.30 -7.85 -0.05
C CYS A 92 3.74 -9.13 0.58
N PRO A 93 4.41 -9.72 1.59
CA PRO A 93 3.96 -10.98 2.21
C PRO A 93 2.68 -10.81 3.04
N SER A 94 2.20 -9.57 3.25
CA SER A 94 1.15 -9.23 4.21
C SER A 94 1.53 -9.55 5.68
N CYS A 95 1.09 -8.73 6.62
CA CYS A 95 1.36 -8.97 8.05
C CYS A 95 0.71 -10.26 8.57
N LEU A 96 -0.40 -10.70 7.95
CA LEU A 96 -1.13 -11.89 8.39
C LEU A 96 -0.44 -13.20 7.98
N ASN A 97 0.34 -13.17 6.89
CA ASN A 97 1.01 -14.33 6.33
C ASN A 97 2.47 -14.46 6.78
N MET A 98 2.93 -13.61 7.69
CA MET A 98 4.29 -13.68 8.23
C MET A 98 4.34 -14.63 9.43
N GLU A 99 5.11 -15.70 9.32
CA GLU A 99 5.35 -16.65 10.42
C GLU A 99 6.09 -15.97 11.58
N GLU A 100 7.04 -15.09 11.25
CA GLU A 100 7.75 -14.24 12.19
C GLU A 100 7.70 -12.80 11.71
N ALA A 101 6.82 -12.00 12.28
CA ALA A 101 6.79 -10.58 11.97
C ALA A 101 7.89 -9.85 12.75
N HIS A 102 8.79 -9.21 12.02
CA HIS A 102 9.78 -8.28 12.60
C HIS A 102 9.14 -6.99 13.16
N CYS A 103 7.81 -6.91 13.14
CA CYS A 103 7.04 -5.76 13.55
C CYS A 103 6.56 -5.92 15.00
N LYS A 104 6.92 -4.96 15.86
CA LYS A 104 6.49 -4.93 17.28
C LYS A 104 4.97 -4.94 17.43
N ASN A 105 4.24 -4.33 16.50
CA ASN A 105 2.77 -4.30 16.51
C ASN A 105 2.19 -5.70 16.39
N TRP A 106 2.76 -6.53 15.51
CA TRP A 106 2.32 -7.92 15.32
C TRP A 106 2.51 -8.75 16.60
N GLY A 107 3.71 -8.71 17.19
CA GLY A 107 4.00 -9.42 18.43
C GLY A 107 3.04 -9.03 19.56
N CYS A 108 2.89 -7.72 19.81
CA CYS A 108 2.01 -7.20 20.83
C CYS A 108 0.52 -7.57 20.61
N ALA A 109 0.02 -7.46 19.38
CA ALA A 109 -1.36 -7.82 19.06
C ALA A 109 -1.60 -9.32 19.29
N LYS A 110 -0.66 -10.17 18.88
CA LYS A 110 -0.71 -11.62 19.10
C LYS A 110 -0.72 -11.99 20.59
N GLU A 111 0.16 -11.37 21.37
CA GLU A 111 0.20 -11.57 22.83
C GLU A 111 -1.11 -11.16 23.52
N LYS A 112 -1.76 -10.09 23.04
CA LYS A 112 -3.06 -9.62 23.52
C LYS A 112 -4.26 -10.39 22.94
N GLY A 113 -4.04 -11.37 22.04
CA GLY A 113 -5.10 -12.12 21.37
C GLY A 113 -5.93 -11.26 20.41
N LEU A 114 -5.37 -10.16 19.87
CA LEU A 114 -6.04 -9.24 18.98
C LEU A 114 -5.74 -9.59 17.51
N LYS A 115 -6.73 -9.49 16.64
CA LYS A 115 -6.57 -9.65 15.18
C LYS A 115 -6.02 -8.36 14.53
N SER A 116 -6.26 -7.21 15.15
CA SER A 116 -5.74 -5.91 14.72
C SER A 116 -5.49 -4.99 15.91
N CYS A 117 -4.46 -4.16 15.82
CA CYS A 117 -4.22 -3.08 16.79
C CYS A 117 -5.40 -2.11 16.88
N LEU A 118 -6.23 -1.98 15.85
CA LEU A 118 -7.46 -1.18 15.88
C LEU A 118 -8.47 -1.66 16.93
N GLN A 119 -8.34 -2.87 17.44
CA GLN A 119 -9.19 -3.41 18.51
C GLN A 119 -8.67 -3.04 19.92
N CYS A 120 -7.41 -2.57 20.02
CA CYS A 120 -6.77 -2.26 21.28
C CYS A 120 -7.24 -0.91 21.83
N ASP A 121 -7.67 -0.86 23.11
CA ASP A 121 -8.10 0.39 23.75
C ASP A 121 -6.97 1.43 23.87
N GLU A 122 -5.72 0.98 23.92
CA GLU A 122 -4.54 1.83 24.00
C GLU A 122 -4.04 2.33 22.63
N TYR A 123 -4.75 2.05 21.52
CA TYR A 123 -4.26 2.32 20.16
C TYR A 123 -3.78 3.75 19.97
N LEU A 124 -4.52 4.74 20.47
CA LEU A 124 -4.21 6.16 20.28
C LEU A 124 -3.00 6.66 21.06
N THR A 125 -2.63 5.97 22.15
CA THR A 125 -1.50 6.33 23.04
C THR A 125 -0.34 5.35 22.94
N CYS A 126 -0.49 4.26 22.19
CA CYS A 126 0.49 3.20 22.08
C CYS A 126 1.74 3.65 21.31
N GLU A 127 2.91 3.50 21.89
CA GLU A 127 4.21 3.82 21.26
C GLU A 127 4.45 2.99 19.99
N HIS A 128 4.01 1.72 19.98
CA HIS A 128 4.19 0.85 18.81
C HIS A 128 3.38 1.32 17.60
N THR A 129 2.26 2.03 17.79
CA THR A 129 1.43 2.55 16.70
C THR A 129 1.67 4.03 16.39
N GLU A 130 2.57 4.70 17.11
CA GLU A 130 2.91 6.12 16.90
C GLU A 130 3.35 6.37 15.45
N TYR A 131 4.34 5.60 14.98
CA TYR A 131 4.81 5.68 13.59
C TYR A 131 3.66 5.57 12.58
N VAL A 132 2.74 4.62 12.79
CA VAL A 132 1.63 4.38 11.88
C VAL A 132 0.67 5.56 11.87
N ARG A 133 0.36 6.13 13.03
CA ARG A 133 -0.50 7.31 13.16
C ARG A 133 0.13 8.54 12.50
N ASP A 134 1.45 8.68 12.58
CA ASP A 134 2.17 9.80 11.97
C ASP A 134 2.24 9.69 10.45
N VAL A 135 2.56 8.50 9.94
CA VAL A 135 2.70 8.28 8.49
C VAL A 135 1.33 8.16 7.82
N TYR A 136 0.36 7.52 8.48
CA TYR A 136 -0.98 7.23 7.96
C TYR A 136 -2.09 7.80 8.87
N PRO A 137 -2.31 9.11 8.92
CA PRO A 137 -3.25 9.71 9.86
C PRO A 137 -4.68 9.16 9.80
N PHE A 138 -5.10 8.65 8.65
CA PHE A 138 -6.42 8.02 8.47
C PHE A 138 -6.62 6.75 9.32
N VAL A 139 -5.56 6.14 9.86
CA VAL A 139 -5.71 4.98 10.76
C VAL A 139 -6.39 5.34 12.09
N VAL A 140 -6.37 6.61 12.46
CA VAL A 140 -7.13 7.12 13.62
C VAL A 140 -8.64 7.05 13.33
N GLU A 141 -9.07 7.45 12.13
CA GLU A 141 -10.45 7.33 11.68
C GLU A 141 -10.87 5.85 11.59
N ASN A 142 -9.97 4.99 11.11
CA ASN A 142 -10.18 3.54 11.07
C ASN A 142 -10.36 2.95 12.47
N TYR A 143 -9.56 3.40 13.44
CA TYR A 143 -9.71 3.00 14.84
C TYR A 143 -11.10 3.37 15.39
N GLU A 144 -11.51 4.64 15.23
CA GLU A 144 -12.83 5.09 15.65
C GLU A 144 -13.96 4.31 14.96
N ARG A 145 -13.78 4.00 13.67
CA ARG A 145 -14.75 3.19 12.94
C ARG A 145 -14.86 1.78 13.48
N VAL A 146 -13.72 1.13 13.79
CA VAL A 146 -13.72 -0.22 14.39
C VAL A 146 -14.41 -0.23 15.75
N LYS A 147 -14.26 0.81 16.56
CA LYS A 147 -14.98 0.94 17.85
C LYS A 147 -16.49 1.03 17.68
N GLN A 148 -16.96 1.62 16.58
CA GLN A 148 -18.40 1.77 16.29
C GLN A 148 -19.04 0.52 15.71
N VAL A 149 -18.37 -0.14 14.74
CA VAL A 149 -19.00 -1.21 13.94
C VAL A 149 -18.31 -2.57 14.08
N GLY A 150 -17.18 -2.65 14.78
CA GLY A 150 -16.34 -3.84 14.87
C GLY A 150 -15.40 -4.01 13.69
N LEU A 151 -14.35 -4.83 13.87
CA LEU A 151 -13.29 -5.02 12.90
C LEU A 151 -13.82 -5.56 11.57
N ARG A 152 -14.66 -6.60 11.61
CA ARG A 152 -15.19 -7.24 10.40
C ARG A 152 -15.92 -6.25 9.49
N LYS A 153 -16.86 -5.48 10.06
CA LYS A 153 -17.65 -4.53 9.28
C LYS A 153 -16.77 -3.42 8.69
N HIS A 154 -15.78 -2.96 9.44
CA HIS A 154 -14.80 -2.01 8.93
C HIS A 154 -14.01 -2.59 7.75
N LEU A 155 -13.56 -3.86 7.82
CA LEU A 155 -12.83 -4.49 6.72
C LEU A 155 -13.68 -4.65 5.46
N GLU A 156 -14.98 -4.98 5.59
CA GLU A 156 -15.93 -5.00 4.48
C GLU A 156 -16.03 -3.62 3.79
N GLU A 157 -16.11 -2.55 4.58
CA GLU A 157 -16.17 -1.18 4.06
C GLU A 157 -14.87 -0.77 3.35
N GLU A 158 -13.71 -1.16 3.88
CA GLU A 158 -12.41 -0.89 3.25
C GLU A 158 -12.22 -1.69 1.96
N GLU A 159 -12.72 -2.91 1.90
CA GLU A 159 -12.72 -3.72 0.67
C GLU A 159 -13.58 -3.07 -0.42
N GLU A 160 -14.77 -2.59 -0.07
CA GLU A 160 -15.64 -1.87 -1.00
C GLU A 160 -14.98 -0.58 -1.52
N ARG A 161 -14.31 0.16 -0.63
CA ARG A 161 -13.52 1.36 -1.02
C ARG A 161 -12.39 1.01 -1.98
N ALA A 162 -11.65 -0.07 -1.69
CA ALA A 162 -10.57 -0.53 -2.56
C ALA A 162 -11.10 -0.91 -3.96
N LYS A 163 -12.24 -1.62 -4.03
CA LYS A 163 -12.92 -1.94 -5.29
C LYS A 163 -13.40 -0.72 -6.05
N ALA A 164 -13.79 0.34 -5.34
CA ALA A 164 -14.15 1.62 -5.92
C ALA A 164 -12.93 2.47 -6.37
N GLY A 165 -11.70 1.95 -6.22
CA GLY A 165 -10.47 2.61 -6.64
C GLY A 165 -9.90 3.61 -5.62
N VAL A 166 -10.39 3.59 -4.38
CA VAL A 166 -9.77 4.37 -3.30
C VAL A 166 -8.44 3.73 -2.94
N ASP A 167 -7.39 4.52 -2.88
CA ASP A 167 -6.07 4.06 -2.49
C ASP A 167 -5.36 5.02 -1.51
N LEU A 168 -4.32 4.49 -0.86
CA LEU A 168 -3.54 5.25 0.11
C LEU A 168 -2.75 6.39 -0.52
N MET A 169 -2.40 6.31 -1.81
CA MET A 169 -1.62 7.34 -2.49
C MET A 169 -2.36 8.68 -2.49
N GLY A 170 -3.66 8.69 -2.73
CA GLY A 170 -4.45 9.92 -2.67
C GLY A 170 -4.45 10.60 -1.29
N HIS A 171 -4.27 9.85 -0.21
CA HIS A 171 -4.08 10.40 1.14
C HIS A 171 -2.64 10.88 1.37
N LEU A 172 -1.64 10.12 0.92
CA LEU A 172 -0.22 10.43 1.08
C LEU A 172 0.19 11.63 0.22
N GLU A 173 -0.24 11.71 -1.02
CA GLU A 173 0.06 12.81 -1.93
C GLU A 173 -0.45 14.15 -1.38
N ARG A 174 -1.66 14.19 -0.82
CA ARG A 174 -2.20 15.40 -0.18
C ARG A 174 -1.34 15.88 0.99
N ARG A 175 -0.72 14.97 1.72
CA ARG A 175 0.22 15.28 2.81
C ARG A 175 1.57 15.72 2.25
N TYR A 176 2.10 14.99 1.28
CA TYR A 176 3.39 15.25 0.65
C TYR A 176 3.43 16.64 0.00
N CYS A 177 2.41 16.98 -0.79
CA CYS A 177 2.30 18.31 -1.40
C CYS A 177 2.17 19.46 -0.40
N LYS A 178 1.77 19.20 0.85
CA LYS A 178 1.74 20.22 1.91
C LYS A 178 3.09 20.42 2.58
N THR A 179 3.94 19.40 2.58
CA THR A 179 5.25 19.42 3.26
C THR A 179 6.41 19.78 2.35
N VAL A 180 6.34 19.46 1.08
CA VAL A 180 7.30 19.85 0.06
C VAL A 180 6.88 21.20 -0.51
N LYS A 181 7.54 22.26 -0.09
CA LYS A 181 7.48 23.55 -0.80
C LYS A 181 8.28 23.38 -2.08
N LEU A 182 7.59 23.20 -3.18
CA LEU A 182 8.16 23.27 -4.52
C LEU A 182 8.62 24.69 -4.82
#